data_77f585500ba19b7cc1cedfe307bc1121
#
_entry.id   77f585500ba19b7cc1cedfe307bc1121
#
_cell.length_a   1.000
_cell.length_b   1.000
_cell.length_c   1.000
_cell.angle_alpha   90.00
_cell.angle_beta   90.00
_cell.angle_gamma   90.00
#
_symmetry.space_group_name_H-M   'P 1'
#
loop_
_entity.id
_entity.type
_entity.pdbx_description
1 polymer ?
#
loop_
_entity_poly.entity_id
_entity_poly.type
_entity_poly.pdbx_seq_one_letter_code
_entity_poly.pdbx_strand_id
1 'polypeptide(L)'
;MRVCTLSIMYSLLVLSMLYGEVTIGADVVSRYVWRGTDFGNAAAVQPGIETAVGPVTLGAWGSWSISPGPADASGNECDLYASTTVGPVSLTLTDYFFPAYAGIDSLLNVDIHVFELSAGANVGPVSILAAANVSGDDDNSTYLELTYGAFSLGLGNGAYSTDGEFAPVSIGVSASRDNFSASYIINPDQETSFLVFGVNF
;
A
#
# COMPACT_ATOMS: atom_id res chain seq x y z
N MET A 1 -40.71 -24.44 12.82
CA MET A 1 -39.32 -24.78 12.48
C MET A 1 -38.93 -24.60 11.00
N ARG A 2 -39.77 -24.90 10.02
CA ARG A 2 -39.43 -24.76 8.57
C ARG A 2 -39.23 -23.32 8.07
N VAL A 3 -39.90 -22.32 8.66
CA VAL A 3 -39.81 -20.92 8.23
C VAL A 3 -38.47 -20.29 8.66
N CYS A 4 -37.96 -20.66 9.85
CA CYS A 4 -36.72 -20.11 10.37
C CYS A 4 -35.49 -20.62 9.58
N THR A 5 -35.52 -21.89 9.14
CA THR A 5 -34.44 -22.48 8.31
C THR A 5 -34.38 -21.88 6.90
N LEU A 6 -35.55 -21.56 6.30
CA LEU A 6 -35.61 -20.91 4.99
C LEU A 6 -35.05 -19.48 5.06
N SER A 7 -35.36 -18.73 6.12
CA SER A 7 -34.85 -17.36 6.29
C SER A 7 -33.32 -17.31 6.48
N ILE A 8 -32.78 -18.27 7.24
CA ILE A 8 -31.31 -18.37 7.44
C ILE A 8 -30.61 -18.76 6.14
N MET A 9 -31.18 -19.72 5.38
CA MET A 9 -30.63 -20.09 4.06
C MET A 9 -30.71 -18.92 3.06
N TYR A 10 -31.80 -18.15 3.06
CA TYR A 10 -31.95 -16.97 2.18
C TYR A 10 -30.96 -15.87 2.58
N SER A 11 -30.76 -15.63 3.87
CA SER A 11 -29.77 -14.67 4.37
C SER A 11 -28.35 -15.08 4.03
N LEU A 12 -28.00 -16.36 4.14
CA LEU A 12 -26.71 -16.89 3.74
C LEU A 12 -26.51 -16.85 2.22
N LEU A 13 -27.55 -17.10 1.43
CA LEU A 13 -27.50 -17.04 -0.03
C LEU A 13 -27.35 -15.58 -0.52
N VAL A 14 -28.06 -14.64 0.11
CA VAL A 14 -27.93 -13.20 -0.19
C VAL A 14 -26.55 -12.68 0.25
N LEU A 15 -26.01 -13.14 1.38
CA LEU A 15 -24.66 -12.82 1.80
C LEU A 15 -23.61 -13.33 0.79
N SER A 16 -23.75 -14.56 0.31
CA SER A 16 -22.82 -15.13 -0.68
C SER A 16 -22.87 -14.43 -2.06
N MET A 17 -23.97 -13.75 -2.38
CA MET A 17 -24.08 -12.94 -3.60
C MET A 17 -23.53 -11.52 -3.46
N LEU A 18 -23.24 -11.07 -2.23
CA LEU A 18 -22.68 -9.75 -1.96
C LEU A 18 -21.15 -9.73 -1.95
N TYR A 19 -20.50 -10.90 -1.86
CA TYR A 19 -19.05 -11.02 -1.87
C TYR A 19 -18.58 -11.41 -3.27
N GLY A 20 -17.69 -10.62 -3.83
CA GLY A 20 -16.93 -10.95 -5.03
C GLY A 20 -15.97 -12.12 -4.79
N GLU A 21 -15.34 -12.56 -5.85
CA GLU A 21 -14.24 -13.52 -5.76
C GLU A 21 -13.14 -12.97 -4.84
N VAL A 22 -12.60 -13.84 -3.98
CA VAL A 22 -11.46 -13.49 -3.14
C VAL A 22 -10.20 -13.72 -3.93
N THR A 23 -9.41 -12.69 -4.13
CA THR A 23 -8.10 -12.75 -4.77
C THR A 23 -7.02 -12.75 -3.70
N ILE A 24 -6.04 -13.64 -3.84
CA ILE A 24 -4.85 -13.71 -2.97
C ILE A 24 -3.60 -13.71 -3.84
N GLY A 25 -2.53 -13.11 -3.35
CA GLY A 25 -1.22 -13.09 -4.00
C GLY A 25 -0.14 -12.74 -3.01
N ALA A 26 1.10 -12.84 -3.45
CA ALA A 26 2.23 -12.40 -2.67
C ALA A 26 3.38 -11.96 -3.58
N ASP A 27 4.08 -10.91 -3.17
CA ASP A 27 5.37 -10.53 -3.73
C ASP A 27 6.50 -10.94 -2.80
N VAL A 28 7.63 -11.34 -3.37
CA VAL A 28 8.90 -11.42 -2.66
C VAL A 28 9.81 -10.36 -3.27
N VAL A 29 10.23 -9.40 -2.48
CA VAL A 29 11.11 -8.31 -2.90
C VAL A 29 12.45 -8.38 -2.22
N SER A 30 13.51 -7.99 -2.93
CA SER A 30 14.88 -7.97 -2.36
C SER A 30 15.03 -6.92 -1.27
N ARG A 31 14.16 -5.91 -1.27
CA ARG A 31 14.10 -4.80 -0.31
C ARG A 31 12.74 -4.11 -0.42
N TYR A 32 12.16 -3.75 0.72
CA TYR A 32 10.95 -2.93 0.73
C TYR A 32 11.32 -1.45 0.65
N VAL A 33 11.11 -0.85 -0.51
CA VAL A 33 11.25 0.60 -0.73
C VAL A 33 9.91 1.16 -1.13
N TRP A 34 9.39 2.12 -0.36
CA TRP A 34 8.12 2.76 -0.61
C TRP A 34 8.30 4.29 -0.66
N ARG A 35 7.83 4.91 -1.73
CA ARG A 35 7.95 6.36 -1.96
C ARG A 35 9.39 6.89 -1.79
N GLY A 36 10.39 6.10 -2.22
CA GLY A 36 11.80 6.45 -2.12
C GLY A 36 12.44 6.16 -0.76
N THR A 37 11.69 5.72 0.23
CA THR A 37 12.20 5.39 1.56
C THR A 37 12.35 3.87 1.73
N ASP A 38 13.47 3.44 2.32
CA ASP A 38 13.77 2.04 2.63
C ASP A 38 13.14 1.64 3.97
N PHE A 39 12.20 0.70 3.93
CA PHE A 39 11.52 0.16 5.11
C PHE A 39 12.17 -1.13 5.63
N GLY A 40 13.43 -1.36 5.37
CA GLY A 40 14.20 -2.47 5.92
C GLY A 40 15.27 -2.96 4.97
N ASN A 41 16.49 -3.03 5.44
CA ASN A 41 17.65 -3.50 4.68
C ASN A 41 17.66 -5.03 4.54
N ALA A 42 16.54 -5.63 4.15
CA ALA A 42 16.37 -7.05 3.98
C ALA A 42 15.30 -7.37 2.95
N ALA A 43 15.33 -8.59 2.43
CA ALA A 43 14.24 -9.09 1.60
C ALA A 43 12.94 -9.20 2.42
N ALA A 44 11.81 -8.96 1.77
CA ALA A 44 10.49 -9.01 2.38
C ALA A 44 9.51 -9.88 1.57
N VAL A 45 8.58 -10.52 2.28
CA VAL A 45 7.40 -11.17 1.70
C VAL A 45 6.21 -10.25 1.90
N GLN A 46 5.48 -9.97 0.83
CA GLN A 46 4.38 -9.01 0.80
C GLN A 46 3.08 -9.69 0.34
N PRO A 47 2.38 -10.39 1.24
CA PRO A 47 1.10 -11.02 0.93
C PRO A 47 -0.01 -9.98 0.81
N GLY A 48 -0.98 -10.27 -0.07
CA GLY A 48 -2.19 -9.50 -0.24
C GLY A 48 -3.43 -10.38 -0.38
N ILE A 49 -4.55 -9.89 0.09
CA ILE A 49 -5.87 -10.47 -0.09
C ILE A 49 -6.88 -9.36 -0.35
N GLU A 50 -7.75 -9.56 -1.32
CA GLU A 50 -8.82 -8.59 -1.61
C GLU A 50 -10.11 -9.26 -2.07
N THR A 51 -11.21 -8.56 -1.91
CA THR A 51 -12.52 -8.95 -2.44
C THR A 51 -13.34 -7.72 -2.81
N ALA A 52 -14.21 -7.87 -3.82
CA ALA A 52 -15.14 -6.81 -4.22
C ALA A 52 -16.48 -6.95 -3.48
N VAL A 53 -16.97 -5.86 -2.93
CA VAL A 53 -18.31 -5.74 -2.33
C VAL A 53 -19.07 -4.62 -3.04
N GLY A 54 -19.85 -4.96 -4.04
CA GLY A 54 -20.46 -3.98 -4.94
C GLY A 54 -19.41 -3.18 -5.70
N PRO A 55 -19.42 -1.83 -5.64
CA PRO A 55 -18.42 -1.00 -6.32
C PRO A 55 -17.14 -0.78 -5.49
N VAL A 56 -17.04 -1.37 -4.31
CA VAL A 56 -15.91 -1.18 -3.39
C VAL A 56 -15.08 -2.44 -3.33
N THR A 57 -13.76 -2.31 -3.49
CA THR A 57 -12.78 -3.35 -3.19
C THR A 57 -12.30 -3.16 -1.76
N LEU A 58 -12.36 -4.21 -0.97
CA LEU A 58 -11.78 -4.27 0.37
C LEU A 58 -10.58 -5.20 0.34
N GLY A 59 -9.47 -4.80 0.94
CA GLY A 59 -8.28 -5.62 0.97
C GLY A 59 -7.45 -5.45 2.22
N ALA A 60 -6.53 -6.38 2.40
CA ALA A 60 -5.45 -6.32 3.35
C ALA A 60 -4.14 -6.65 2.62
N TRP A 61 -3.11 -5.93 2.97
CA TRP A 61 -1.76 -6.13 2.48
C TRP A 61 -0.78 -6.08 3.64
N GLY A 62 0.38 -6.67 3.48
CA GLY A 62 1.42 -6.55 4.49
C GLY A 62 2.80 -6.73 3.90
N SER A 63 3.81 -6.32 4.66
CA SER A 63 5.22 -6.52 4.34
C SER A 63 5.94 -7.09 5.54
N TRP A 64 6.63 -8.22 5.35
CA TRP A 64 7.32 -8.92 6.44
C TRP A 64 8.75 -9.21 6.02
N SER A 65 9.68 -8.60 6.74
CA SER A 65 11.12 -8.78 6.52
C SER A 65 11.54 -10.22 6.81
N ILE A 66 12.28 -10.85 5.88
CA ILE A 66 12.76 -12.23 6.03
C ILE A 66 13.88 -12.32 7.08
N SER A 67 14.65 -11.26 7.23
CA SER A 67 15.73 -11.18 8.21
C SER A 67 15.72 -9.81 8.89
N PRO A 68 14.82 -9.61 9.84
CA PRO A 68 14.81 -8.36 10.60
C PRO A 68 16.12 -8.23 11.36
N GLY A 69 16.73 -7.05 11.29
CA GLY A 69 17.93 -6.71 12.06
C GLY A 69 17.64 -6.74 13.57
N PRO A 70 18.68 -6.75 14.41
CA PRO A 70 18.53 -6.82 15.86
C PRO A 70 17.83 -5.62 16.48
N ALA A 71 17.58 -4.58 15.73
CA ALA A 71 16.96 -3.34 16.19
C ALA A 71 15.54 -3.15 15.68
N ASP A 72 14.86 -4.25 15.37
CA ASP A 72 13.48 -4.22 15.05
C ASP A 72 13.04 -3.15 14.09
N ALA A 73 13.89 -2.47 13.53
CA ALA A 73 13.67 -1.57 12.43
C ALA A 73 13.27 -2.32 11.14
N SER A 74 12.63 -3.45 11.29
CA SER A 74 12.00 -4.11 10.19
C SER A 74 10.77 -3.29 9.84
N GLY A 75 10.68 -2.79 8.65
CA GLY A 75 9.46 -2.19 8.13
C GLY A 75 8.34 -3.21 7.96
N ASN A 76 8.09 -4.02 9.01
CA ASN A 76 6.92 -4.87 9.04
C ASN A 76 5.68 -3.99 9.11
N GLU A 77 4.78 -4.24 8.19
CA GLU A 77 3.60 -3.42 7.94
C GLU A 77 2.40 -4.31 7.70
N CYS A 78 1.24 -3.85 8.10
CA CYS A 78 -0.03 -4.53 7.91
C CYS A 78 -1.10 -3.47 7.64
N ASP A 79 -1.62 -3.44 6.41
CA ASP A 79 -2.54 -2.42 5.96
C ASP A 79 -3.91 -3.01 5.70
N LEU A 80 -4.94 -2.22 5.98
CA LEU A 80 -6.28 -2.44 5.49
C LEU A 80 -6.66 -1.33 4.52
N TYR A 81 -7.32 -1.66 3.43
CA TYR A 81 -7.75 -0.63 2.49
C TYR A 81 -9.15 -0.87 1.94
N ALA A 82 -9.77 0.24 1.55
CA ALA A 82 -11.01 0.26 0.80
C ALA A 82 -10.84 1.16 -0.42
N SER A 83 -11.11 0.64 -1.61
CA SER A 83 -10.99 1.40 -2.86
C SER A 83 -12.26 1.35 -3.70
N THR A 84 -12.47 2.39 -4.49
CA THR A 84 -13.56 2.47 -5.48
C THR A 84 -13.13 3.33 -6.65
N THR A 85 -13.85 3.21 -7.77
CA THR A 85 -13.62 4.04 -8.95
C THR A 85 -14.84 4.89 -9.26
N VAL A 86 -14.63 6.20 -9.41
CA VAL A 86 -15.66 7.18 -9.76
C VAL A 86 -15.27 7.89 -11.06
N GLY A 87 -15.91 7.53 -12.16
CA GLY A 87 -15.50 8.00 -13.48
C GLY A 87 -14.07 7.56 -13.81
N PRO A 88 -13.14 8.46 -14.15
CA PRO A 88 -11.75 8.12 -14.47
C PRO A 88 -10.84 8.09 -13.23
N VAL A 89 -11.37 8.32 -12.02
CA VAL A 89 -10.59 8.47 -10.79
C VAL A 89 -10.79 7.27 -9.89
N SER A 90 -9.70 6.63 -9.47
CA SER A 90 -9.68 5.68 -8.35
C SER A 90 -9.50 6.45 -7.05
N LEU A 91 -10.26 6.06 -6.02
CA LEU A 91 -10.14 6.60 -4.67
C LEU A 91 -9.85 5.43 -3.72
N THR A 92 -8.88 5.62 -2.82
CA THR A 92 -8.51 4.61 -1.83
C THR A 92 -8.36 5.27 -0.46
N LEU A 93 -8.93 4.65 0.56
CA LEU A 93 -8.62 4.89 1.96
C LEU A 93 -7.78 3.72 2.45
N THR A 94 -6.59 4.01 2.98
CA THR A 94 -5.67 3.03 3.55
C THR A 94 -5.46 3.31 5.03
N ASP A 95 -5.47 2.27 5.82
CA ASP A 95 -5.13 2.23 7.24
C ASP A 95 -3.77 1.52 7.35
N TYR A 96 -2.72 2.27 7.65
CA TYR A 96 -1.37 1.78 7.84
C TYR A 96 -1.12 1.44 9.31
N PHE A 97 -0.65 0.22 9.57
CA PHE A 97 -0.25 -0.23 10.89
C PHE A 97 1.16 -0.84 10.86
N PHE A 98 2.02 -0.36 11.74
CA PHE A 98 3.42 -0.78 11.85
C PHE A 98 3.66 -1.54 13.15
N PRO A 99 3.50 -2.89 13.18
CA PRO A 99 3.60 -3.70 14.40
C PRO A 99 4.98 -3.65 15.06
N ALA A 100 6.04 -3.34 14.32
CA ALA A 100 7.39 -3.22 14.87
C ALA A 100 7.54 -2.00 15.80
N TYR A 101 6.79 -0.94 15.55
CA TYR A 101 6.82 0.30 16.35
C TYR A 101 5.78 0.29 17.45
N ALA A 102 4.60 -0.22 17.18
CA ALA A 102 3.45 -0.12 18.06
C ALA A 102 3.26 -1.33 18.95
N GLY A 103 3.83 -2.49 18.58
CA GLY A 103 3.51 -3.79 19.16
C GLY A 103 2.22 -4.38 18.60
N ILE A 104 2.19 -5.70 18.37
CA ILE A 104 1.03 -6.38 17.77
C ILE A 104 -0.22 -6.35 18.66
N ASP A 105 -0.06 -6.22 19.96
CA ASP A 105 -1.13 -6.07 20.94
C ASP A 105 -1.88 -4.74 20.82
N SER A 106 -1.33 -3.80 20.10
CA SER A 106 -1.92 -2.49 19.81
C SER A 106 -2.70 -2.43 18.49
N LEU A 107 -2.84 -3.52 17.75
CA LEU A 107 -3.54 -3.60 16.46
C LEU A 107 -4.96 -3.01 16.48
N LEU A 108 -5.65 -3.04 17.59
CA LEU A 108 -7.01 -2.48 17.73
C LEU A 108 -7.02 -1.04 18.28
N ASN A 109 -5.87 -0.45 18.52
CA ASN A 109 -5.74 0.93 18.97
C ASN A 109 -5.57 1.86 17.76
N VAL A 110 -6.66 2.38 17.25
CA VAL A 110 -6.68 3.24 16.05
C VAL A 110 -5.90 4.56 16.20
N ASP A 111 -5.58 4.98 17.43
CA ASP A 111 -4.84 6.23 17.68
C ASP A 111 -3.35 6.15 17.24
N ILE A 112 -2.85 4.94 16.95
CA ILE A 112 -1.48 4.70 16.49
C ILE A 112 -1.41 4.29 15.01
N HIS A 113 -2.55 4.29 14.33
CA HIS A 113 -2.64 4.01 12.91
C HIS A 113 -2.52 5.29 12.10
N VAL A 114 -1.98 5.20 10.89
CA VAL A 114 -1.96 6.31 9.95
C VAL A 114 -3.02 6.04 8.88
N PHE A 115 -3.95 6.98 8.71
CA PHE A 115 -4.96 6.90 7.66
C PHE A 115 -4.61 7.81 6.50
N GLU A 116 -4.54 7.23 5.30
CA GLU A 116 -4.27 7.97 4.06
C GLU A 116 -5.50 7.94 3.15
N LEU A 117 -5.82 9.07 2.56
CA LEU A 117 -6.73 9.16 1.42
C LEU A 117 -5.91 9.41 0.15
N SER A 118 -6.08 8.56 -0.86
CA SER A 118 -5.42 8.74 -2.14
C SER A 118 -6.40 8.75 -3.31
N ALA A 119 -5.98 9.43 -4.40
CA ALA A 119 -6.71 9.51 -5.65
C ALA A 119 -5.74 9.28 -6.83
N GLY A 120 -6.12 8.35 -7.71
CA GLY A 120 -5.36 8.01 -8.91
C GLY A 120 -6.15 8.26 -10.19
N ALA A 121 -5.48 8.71 -11.25
CA ALA A 121 -6.09 8.87 -12.57
C ALA A 121 -5.05 8.73 -13.68
N ASN A 122 -5.51 8.36 -14.89
CA ASN A 122 -4.68 8.38 -16.10
C ASN A 122 -5.08 9.54 -16.99
N VAL A 123 -4.10 10.37 -17.36
CA VAL A 123 -4.27 11.50 -18.29
C VAL A 123 -3.39 11.25 -19.51
N GLY A 124 -3.98 10.71 -20.55
CA GLY A 124 -3.24 10.21 -21.72
C GLY A 124 -2.28 9.09 -21.30
N PRO A 125 -0.97 9.19 -21.61
CA PRO A 125 0.02 8.17 -21.22
C PRO A 125 0.61 8.36 -19.81
N VAL A 126 0.16 9.36 -19.06
CA VAL A 126 0.67 9.68 -17.71
C VAL A 126 -0.31 9.18 -16.66
N SER A 127 0.18 8.40 -15.71
CA SER A 127 -0.53 8.08 -14.47
C SER A 127 -0.19 9.12 -13.40
N ILE A 128 -1.20 9.56 -12.67
CA ILE A 128 -1.09 10.55 -11.59
C ILE A 128 -1.67 9.91 -10.33
N LEU A 129 -0.93 9.97 -9.24
CA LEU A 129 -1.40 9.59 -7.89
C LEU A 129 -1.18 10.79 -6.97
N ALA A 130 -2.22 11.18 -6.24
CA ALA A 130 -2.12 12.14 -5.14
C ALA A 130 -2.61 11.47 -3.85
N ALA A 131 -1.89 11.66 -2.76
CA ALA A 131 -2.19 11.05 -1.48
C ALA A 131 -1.97 12.05 -0.35
N ALA A 132 -2.74 11.90 0.73
CA ALA A 132 -2.60 12.72 1.94
C ALA A 132 -2.91 11.86 3.17
N ASN A 133 -2.05 11.93 4.16
CA ASN A 133 -2.35 11.39 5.49
C ASN A 133 -3.38 12.31 6.15
N VAL A 134 -4.52 11.72 6.51
CA VAL A 134 -5.68 12.48 7.04
C VAL A 134 -5.86 12.29 8.54
N SER A 135 -5.17 11.32 9.13
CA SER A 135 -5.14 11.06 10.58
C SER A 135 -3.90 10.24 10.95
N GLY A 136 -3.42 10.39 12.19
CA GLY A 136 -2.31 9.61 12.74
C GLY A 136 -0.92 10.05 12.28
N ASP A 137 -0.83 11.17 11.60
CA ASP A 137 0.41 11.78 11.13
C ASP A 137 0.39 13.28 11.48
N ASP A 138 1.24 13.68 12.40
CA ASP A 138 1.32 15.05 12.91
C ASP A 138 1.78 16.05 11.85
N ASP A 139 2.52 15.58 10.83
CA ASP A 139 3.05 16.40 9.75
C ASP A 139 2.04 16.64 8.62
N ASN A 140 0.91 15.92 8.63
CA ASN A 140 -0.08 15.93 7.55
C ASN A 140 0.56 15.70 6.18
N SER A 141 1.39 14.67 6.09
CA SER A 141 2.21 14.36 4.92
C SER A 141 1.37 14.17 3.66
N THR A 142 1.85 14.69 2.56
CA THR A 142 1.23 14.54 1.24
C THR A 142 2.23 13.99 0.24
N TYR A 143 1.72 13.26 -0.74
CA TYR A 143 2.54 12.67 -1.80
C TYR A 143 1.87 12.82 -3.16
N LEU A 144 2.67 13.16 -4.17
CA LEU A 144 2.25 13.22 -5.56
C LEU A 144 3.21 12.38 -6.41
N GLU A 145 2.68 11.47 -7.20
CA GLU A 145 3.47 10.69 -8.15
C GLU A 145 2.98 10.88 -9.58
N LEU A 146 3.92 11.01 -10.49
CA LEU A 146 3.73 11.01 -11.93
C LEU A 146 4.48 9.82 -12.52
N THR A 147 3.79 8.99 -13.28
CA THR A 147 4.41 7.84 -13.97
C THR A 147 4.19 7.93 -15.47
N TYR A 148 5.25 7.80 -16.26
CA TYR A 148 5.23 7.74 -17.72
C TYR A 148 6.07 6.58 -18.22
N GLY A 149 5.43 5.54 -18.76
CA GLY A 149 6.11 4.33 -19.21
C GLY A 149 6.86 3.64 -18.07
N ALA A 150 8.18 3.53 -18.19
CA ALA A 150 9.04 2.94 -17.16
C ALA A 150 9.49 3.94 -16.08
N PHE A 151 9.21 5.23 -16.24
CA PHE A 151 9.73 6.28 -15.37
C PHE A 151 8.68 6.76 -14.37
N SER A 152 9.11 7.02 -13.14
CA SER A 152 8.28 7.64 -12.09
C SER A 152 9.01 8.82 -11.45
N LEU A 153 8.23 9.81 -10.99
CA LEU A 153 8.67 10.94 -10.18
C LEU A 153 7.70 11.11 -9.03
N GLY A 154 8.20 10.96 -7.81
CA GLY A 154 7.46 11.19 -6.58
C GLY A 154 7.94 12.46 -5.87
N LEU A 155 6.98 13.26 -5.45
CA LEU A 155 7.16 14.47 -4.67
C LEU A 155 6.42 14.29 -3.35
N GLY A 156 7.02 14.66 -2.21
CA GLY A 156 6.38 14.52 -0.91
C GLY A 156 6.87 15.55 0.09
N ASN A 157 6.09 15.75 1.14
CA ASN A 157 6.43 16.59 2.28
C ASN A 157 6.18 15.82 3.59
N GLY A 158 6.38 16.46 4.73
CA GLY A 158 6.16 15.87 6.05
C GLY A 158 7.06 14.66 6.27
N ALA A 159 6.49 13.52 6.62
CA ALA A 159 7.23 12.28 6.87
C ALA A 159 7.96 11.71 5.64
N TYR A 160 7.69 12.22 4.44
CA TYR A 160 8.34 11.78 3.20
C TYR A 160 9.65 12.52 2.90
N SER A 161 9.85 13.71 3.46
CA SER A 161 11.05 14.54 3.22
C SER A 161 11.86 14.78 4.49
N THR A 162 13.14 15.08 4.35
CA THR A 162 14.06 15.21 5.49
C THR A 162 13.84 16.47 6.31
N ASP A 163 13.31 17.53 5.71
CA ASP A 163 13.03 18.81 6.37
C ASP A 163 11.53 19.13 6.51
N GLY A 164 10.66 18.18 6.09
CA GLY A 164 9.20 18.36 6.08
C GLY A 164 8.66 19.19 4.93
N GLU A 165 9.52 19.79 4.12
CA GLU A 165 9.12 20.60 2.97
C GLU A 165 8.83 19.74 1.74
N PHE A 166 8.09 20.28 0.78
CA PHE A 166 7.72 19.54 -0.43
C PHE A 166 8.91 19.40 -1.38
N ALA A 167 9.42 18.18 -1.54
CA ALA A 167 10.65 17.87 -2.28
C ALA A 167 10.48 16.66 -3.21
N PRO A 168 11.35 16.47 -4.21
CA PRO A 168 11.49 15.22 -4.94
C PRO A 168 12.07 14.14 -4.02
N VAL A 169 11.25 13.14 -3.66
CA VAL A 169 11.62 12.06 -2.74
C VAL A 169 11.77 10.71 -3.43
N SER A 170 11.34 10.58 -4.68
CA SER A 170 11.47 9.34 -5.45
C SER A 170 11.61 9.63 -6.94
N ILE A 171 12.67 9.15 -7.55
CA ILE A 171 12.84 9.10 -9.00
C ILE A 171 13.12 7.66 -9.36
N GLY A 172 12.22 7.03 -10.14
CA GLY A 172 12.28 5.61 -10.43
C GLY A 172 12.38 5.29 -11.91
N VAL A 173 13.03 4.16 -12.19
CA VAL A 173 12.93 3.45 -13.47
C VAL A 173 12.63 2.00 -13.16
N SER A 174 11.54 1.46 -13.75
CA SER A 174 11.06 0.11 -13.47
C SER A 174 10.83 -0.66 -14.77
N ALA A 175 11.06 -1.96 -14.69
CA ALA A 175 10.70 -2.90 -15.75
C ALA A 175 10.18 -4.20 -15.15
N SER A 176 9.27 -4.88 -15.86
CA SER A 176 8.78 -6.19 -15.48
C SER A 176 8.74 -7.12 -16.68
N ARG A 177 8.93 -8.41 -16.44
CA ARG A 177 8.77 -9.47 -17.42
C ARG A 177 8.30 -10.74 -16.73
N ASP A 178 7.19 -11.29 -17.20
CA ASP A 178 6.52 -12.42 -16.56
C ASP A 178 6.22 -12.10 -15.08
N ASN A 179 6.70 -12.91 -14.16
CA ASN A 179 6.55 -12.70 -12.71
C ASN A 179 7.70 -11.89 -12.09
N PHE A 180 8.67 -11.43 -12.87
CA PHE A 180 9.84 -10.72 -12.35
C PHE A 180 9.69 -9.22 -12.55
N SER A 181 10.17 -8.46 -11.57
CA SER A 181 10.29 -7.00 -11.63
C SER A 181 11.68 -6.55 -11.23
N ALA A 182 12.08 -5.40 -11.74
CA ALA A 182 13.28 -4.70 -11.31
C ALA A 182 13.02 -3.19 -11.33
N SER A 183 13.49 -2.50 -10.29
CA SER A 183 13.37 -1.06 -10.17
C SER A 183 14.68 -0.47 -9.68
N TYR A 184 15.11 0.62 -10.28
CA TYR A 184 16.16 1.49 -9.74
C TYR A 184 15.50 2.77 -9.24
N ILE A 185 15.66 3.07 -7.98
CA ILE A 185 14.99 4.17 -7.27
C ILE A 185 16.06 5.07 -6.67
N ILE A 186 15.96 6.36 -6.89
CA ILE A 186 16.80 7.40 -6.29
C ILE A 186 15.89 8.25 -5.40
N ASN A 187 16.29 8.49 -4.17
CA ASN A 187 15.72 9.53 -3.31
C ASN A 187 16.70 10.70 -3.25
N PRO A 188 16.47 11.79 -3.98
CA PRO A 188 17.37 12.94 -3.98
C PRO A 188 17.42 13.68 -2.65
N ASP A 189 16.33 13.67 -1.91
CA ASP A 189 16.20 14.35 -0.62
C ASP A 189 17.02 13.66 0.48
N GLN A 190 17.02 12.32 0.48
CA GLN A 190 17.83 11.51 1.41
C GLN A 190 19.20 11.16 0.87
N GLU A 191 19.57 11.59 -0.34
CA GLU A 191 20.82 11.24 -1.04
C GLU A 191 21.06 9.72 -1.12
N THR A 192 19.98 8.93 -1.30
CA THR A 192 20.01 7.46 -1.32
C THR A 192 19.60 6.90 -2.68
N SER A 193 19.98 5.66 -2.95
CA SER A 193 19.50 4.93 -4.12
C SER A 193 19.39 3.44 -3.85
N PHE A 194 18.43 2.79 -4.52
CA PHE A 194 18.10 1.39 -4.31
C PHE A 194 17.91 0.67 -5.63
N LEU A 195 18.40 -0.56 -5.70
CA LEU A 195 18.06 -1.52 -6.73
C LEU A 195 17.19 -2.60 -6.10
N VAL A 196 15.95 -2.70 -6.57
CA VAL A 196 14.95 -3.63 -6.03
C VAL A 196 14.59 -4.64 -7.09
N PHE A 197 14.62 -5.92 -6.73
CA PHE A 197 14.11 -7.02 -7.54
C PHE A 197 12.90 -7.62 -6.84
N GLY A 198 11.90 -8.04 -7.63
CA GLY A 198 10.69 -8.67 -7.12
C GLY A 198 10.29 -9.89 -7.94
N VAL A 199 9.56 -10.79 -7.28
CA VAL A 199 8.88 -11.94 -7.89
C VAL A 199 7.47 -11.99 -7.34
N ASN A 200 6.48 -12.04 -8.24
CA ASN A 200 5.05 -12.14 -7.92
C ASN A 200 4.56 -13.59 -8.03
N PHE A 201 3.65 -14.02 -7.13
CA PHE A 201 3.05 -15.35 -7.04
C PHE A 201 1.52 -15.32 -7.03
#